data_884664440bae8379777867ba55169be3
#
_entry.id   884664440bae8379777867ba55169be3
#
_cell.length_a   1.000
_cell.length_b   1.000
_cell.length_c   1.000
_cell.angle_alpha   90.00
_cell.angle_beta   90.00
_cell.angle_gamma   90.00
#
_symmetry.space_group_name_H-M   'P 1'
#
loop_
_entity.id
_entity.type
_entity.pdbx_description
1 polymer ?
#
loop_
_entity_poly.entity_id
_entity_poly.type
_entity_poly.pdbx_seq_one_letter_code
_entity_poly.pdbx_strand_id
1 'polypeptide(L)'
;KKIVPLLNGLQINYIIVADIDLIDDIIFLKQLMNSIESNCYDKIQFQHKEFIEKYRAKVNPQLKTQAKLKSDINALLTDSDYMTESVARQIKDLLKTPNAFALLKKDGIHSLPEGECSSLFYEIKNFLNSHKTFVLECGEIEQLVSDVDGHGINWVEKAFEKFPV
;
A
#
# COMPACT_ATOMS: atom_id res chain seq x y z
N LYS A 1 -6.25 -15.28 4.71
CA LYS A 1 -6.63 -14.53 5.95
C LYS A 1 -6.63 -15.37 7.23
N LYS A 2 -6.53 -16.72 7.18
CA LYS A 2 -6.57 -17.59 8.37
C LYS A 2 -5.26 -18.35 8.63
N ILE A 3 -4.24 -18.14 7.79
CA ILE A 3 -3.01 -18.94 7.87
C ILE A 3 -2.18 -18.59 9.13
N VAL A 4 -2.05 -17.30 9.47
CA VAL A 4 -1.26 -16.87 10.63
C VAL A 4 -1.81 -17.42 11.95
N PRO A 5 -3.13 -17.29 12.26
CA PRO A 5 -3.70 -17.93 13.43
C PRO A 5 -3.53 -19.46 13.46
N LEU A 6 -3.61 -20.12 12.29
CA LEU A 6 -3.38 -21.55 12.19
C LEU A 6 -1.93 -21.92 12.53
N LEU A 7 -0.95 -21.21 11.96
CA LEU A 7 0.47 -21.42 12.24
C LEU A 7 0.79 -21.18 13.72
N ASN A 8 0.22 -20.13 14.31
CA ASN A 8 0.33 -19.84 15.74
C ASN A 8 -0.25 -20.98 16.58
N GLY A 9 -1.46 -21.44 16.24
CA GLY A 9 -2.11 -22.57 16.96
C GLY A 9 -1.34 -23.88 16.87
N LEU A 10 -0.63 -24.10 15.77
CA LEU A 10 0.24 -25.27 15.58
C LEU A 10 1.67 -25.06 16.10
N GLN A 11 2.00 -23.89 16.67
CA GLN A 11 3.33 -23.51 17.14
C GLN A 11 4.42 -23.59 16.03
N ILE A 12 4.03 -23.36 14.78
CA ILE A 12 4.95 -23.35 13.64
C ILE A 12 5.60 -21.97 13.55
N ASN A 13 6.94 -21.94 13.56
CA ASN A 13 7.66 -20.70 13.31
C ASN A 13 7.50 -20.29 11.85
N TYR A 14 7.22 -19.02 11.64
CA TYR A 14 7.06 -18.42 10.31
C TYR A 14 7.65 -17.02 10.27
N ILE A 15 7.94 -16.56 9.07
CA ILE A 15 8.18 -15.15 8.73
C ILE A 15 7.20 -14.75 7.62
N ILE A 16 6.84 -13.49 7.58
CA ILE A 16 6.00 -12.91 6.53
C ILE A 16 6.89 -11.98 5.71
N VAL A 17 6.91 -12.19 4.41
CA VAL A 17 7.52 -11.26 3.45
C VAL A 17 6.41 -10.67 2.62
N ALA A 18 6.39 -9.36 2.50
CA ALA A 18 5.33 -8.63 1.80
C ALA A 18 5.92 -7.51 0.93
N ASP A 19 5.22 -7.22 -0.14
CA ASP A 19 5.51 -6.05 -0.97
C ASP A 19 5.33 -4.77 -0.17
N ILE A 20 5.97 -3.70 -0.61
CA ILE A 20 5.96 -2.41 0.09
C ILE A 20 4.55 -1.79 0.13
N ASP A 21 3.67 -2.16 -0.79
CA ASP A 21 2.29 -1.69 -0.85
C ASP A 21 1.40 -2.23 0.30
N LEU A 22 1.88 -3.24 1.06
CA LEU A 22 1.28 -3.61 2.34
C LEU A 22 1.03 -2.39 3.24
N ILE A 23 1.91 -1.38 3.17
CA ILE A 23 1.80 -0.18 3.99
C ILE A 23 0.66 0.75 3.52
N ASP A 24 0.24 0.69 2.26
CA ASP A 24 -0.93 1.48 1.78
C ASP A 24 -2.27 0.88 2.22
N ASP A 25 -2.35 -0.44 2.34
CA ASP A 25 -3.59 -1.13 2.74
C ASP A 25 -3.75 -1.19 4.27
N ILE A 26 -4.29 -0.10 4.83
CA ILE A 26 -4.56 0.03 6.27
C ILE A 26 -5.39 -1.15 6.81
N ILE A 27 -6.38 -1.61 6.04
CA ILE A 27 -7.30 -2.66 6.49
C ILE A 27 -6.57 -3.99 6.55
N PHE A 28 -5.81 -4.30 5.51
CA PHE A 28 -5.07 -5.55 5.45
C PHE A 28 -3.93 -5.57 6.47
N LEU A 29 -3.15 -4.49 6.59
CA LEU A 29 -2.08 -4.38 7.59
C LEU A 29 -2.63 -4.55 9.02
N LYS A 30 -3.74 -3.87 9.35
CA LYS A 30 -4.40 -4.03 10.66
C LYS A 30 -4.83 -5.48 10.90
N GLN A 31 -5.47 -6.12 9.93
CA GLN A 31 -5.89 -7.52 10.04
C GLN A 31 -4.69 -8.45 10.22
N LEU A 32 -3.61 -8.23 9.47
CA LEU A 32 -2.39 -9.01 9.55
C LEU A 32 -1.76 -8.89 10.93
N MET A 33 -1.48 -7.67 11.39
CA MET A 33 -0.82 -7.43 12.68
C MET A 33 -1.64 -7.95 13.85
N ASN A 34 -2.97 -7.76 13.84
CA ASN A 34 -3.85 -8.28 14.88
C ASN A 34 -4.03 -9.81 14.81
N SER A 35 -3.67 -10.45 13.70
CA SER A 35 -3.62 -11.92 13.61
C SER A 35 -2.33 -12.51 14.20
N ILE A 36 -1.26 -11.72 14.30
CA ILE A 36 0.00 -12.10 14.94
C ILE A 36 -0.14 -11.97 16.48
N GLU A 37 -0.58 -10.80 16.93
CA GLU A 37 -0.81 -10.52 18.36
C GLU A 37 -2.05 -9.61 18.49
N SER A 38 -2.92 -9.87 19.48
CA SER A 38 -4.13 -9.08 19.70
C SER A 38 -3.78 -7.60 19.94
N ASN A 39 -4.49 -6.71 19.24
CA ASN A 39 -4.29 -5.25 19.29
C ASN A 39 -2.86 -4.77 18.87
N CYS A 40 -2.11 -5.61 18.19
CA CYS A 40 -0.75 -5.29 17.76
C CYS A 40 -0.70 -4.02 16.91
N TYR A 41 -1.65 -3.86 15.97
CA TYR A 41 -1.72 -2.69 15.10
C TYR A 41 -1.91 -1.37 15.86
N ASP A 42 -2.59 -1.39 17.02
CA ASP A 42 -2.88 -0.17 17.78
C ASP A 42 -1.59 0.51 18.26
N LYS A 43 -0.50 -0.26 18.42
CA LYS A 43 0.82 0.23 18.84
C LYS A 43 1.51 1.10 17.78
N ILE A 44 1.15 0.94 16.49
CA ILE A 44 1.76 1.64 15.35
C ILE A 44 0.75 2.49 14.55
N GLN A 45 -0.53 2.46 14.92
CA GLN A 45 -1.62 3.07 14.16
C GLN A 45 -1.41 4.55 13.89
N PHE A 46 -0.89 5.28 14.89
CA PHE A 46 -0.67 6.73 14.77
C PHE A 46 0.39 7.02 13.71
N GLN A 47 1.57 6.44 13.85
CA GLN A 47 2.70 6.61 12.91
C GLN A 47 2.32 6.18 11.50
N HIS A 48 1.57 5.07 11.39
CA HIS A 48 1.11 4.58 10.09
C HIS A 48 0.17 5.56 9.40
N LYS A 49 -0.83 6.11 10.09
CA LYS A 49 -1.72 7.11 9.52
C LYS A 49 -0.98 8.38 9.13
N GLU A 50 -0.11 8.86 10.01
CA GLU A 50 0.70 10.05 9.77
C GLU A 50 1.62 9.88 8.55
N PHE A 51 2.25 8.71 8.40
CA PHE A 51 3.04 8.38 7.22
C PHE A 51 2.19 8.45 5.95
N ILE A 52 1.04 7.79 5.90
CA ILE A 52 0.17 7.78 4.72
C ILE A 52 -0.25 9.19 4.32
N GLU A 53 -0.65 10.02 5.28
CA GLU A 53 -1.06 11.40 5.03
C GLU A 53 0.10 12.24 4.48
N LYS A 54 1.27 12.18 5.11
CA LYS A 54 2.46 12.93 4.69
C LYS A 54 3.01 12.46 3.36
N TYR A 55 3.05 11.14 3.14
CA TYR A 55 3.49 10.57 1.87
C TYR A 55 2.59 11.01 0.72
N ARG A 56 1.27 10.87 0.87
CA ARG A 56 0.30 11.32 -0.14
C ARG A 56 0.41 12.82 -0.42
N ALA A 57 0.57 13.64 0.59
CA ALA A 57 0.72 15.09 0.42
C ALA A 57 2.00 15.48 -0.34
N LYS A 58 3.11 14.76 -0.11
CA LYS A 58 4.40 15.06 -0.76
C LYS A 58 4.50 14.50 -2.18
N VAL A 59 4.02 13.29 -2.42
CA VAL A 59 4.15 12.60 -3.71
C VAL A 59 3.08 13.06 -4.70
N ASN A 60 1.93 13.48 -4.20
CA ASN A 60 0.86 13.99 -5.05
C ASN A 60 0.28 15.30 -4.49
N PRO A 61 0.99 16.42 -4.68
CA PRO A 61 0.52 17.73 -4.22
C PRO A 61 -0.79 18.19 -4.91
N GLN A 62 -1.21 17.50 -5.98
CA GLN A 62 -2.49 17.76 -6.66
C GLN A 62 -3.64 16.90 -6.11
N LEU A 63 -3.41 16.10 -5.06
CA LEU A 63 -4.50 15.40 -4.36
C LEU A 63 -5.50 16.43 -3.84
N LYS A 64 -6.67 16.41 -4.48
CA LYS A 64 -7.78 17.30 -4.09
C LYS A 64 -8.28 16.89 -2.72
N THR A 65 -8.41 17.85 -1.81
CA THR A 65 -9.11 17.62 -0.56
C THR A 65 -10.55 17.19 -0.83
N GLN A 66 -11.17 16.44 0.09
CA GLN A 66 -12.60 16.06 -0.06
C GLN A 66 -13.50 17.28 -0.28
N ALA A 67 -13.21 18.41 0.39
CA ALA A 67 -13.94 19.66 0.22
C ALA A 67 -13.81 20.20 -1.21
N LYS A 68 -12.59 20.21 -1.77
CA LYS A 68 -12.36 20.65 -3.15
C LYS A 68 -13.02 19.72 -4.15
N LEU A 69 -12.90 18.40 -3.97
CA LEU A 69 -13.54 17.41 -4.84
C LEU A 69 -15.08 17.56 -4.84
N LYS A 70 -15.67 17.72 -3.65
CA LYS A 70 -17.12 17.98 -3.50
C LYS A 70 -17.53 19.26 -4.22
N SER A 71 -16.75 20.35 -4.10
CA SER A 71 -17.00 21.61 -4.80
C SER A 71 -16.93 21.43 -6.32
N ASP A 72 -15.92 20.72 -6.84
CA ASP A 72 -15.75 20.49 -8.28
C ASP A 72 -16.89 19.63 -8.85
N ILE A 73 -17.32 18.59 -8.13
CA ILE A 73 -18.47 17.76 -8.53
C ILE A 73 -19.76 18.58 -8.52
N ASN A 74 -20.00 19.36 -7.48
CA ASN A 74 -21.19 20.21 -7.40
C ASN A 74 -21.22 21.22 -8.56
N ALA A 75 -20.08 21.83 -8.92
CA ALA A 75 -20.02 22.74 -10.07
C ALA A 75 -20.44 22.06 -11.38
N LEU A 76 -20.03 20.79 -11.60
CA LEU A 76 -20.44 20.04 -12.80
C LEU A 76 -21.95 19.67 -12.79
N LEU A 77 -22.55 19.54 -11.62
CA LEU A 77 -23.97 19.16 -11.47
C LEU A 77 -24.93 20.35 -11.53
N THR A 78 -24.43 21.59 -11.37
CA THR A 78 -25.25 22.80 -11.41
C THR A 78 -25.60 23.29 -12.82
N ASP A 79 -24.87 22.84 -13.83
CA ASP A 79 -25.02 23.30 -15.21
C ASP A 79 -26.14 22.58 -16.01
N SER A 80 -26.76 21.53 -15.43
CA SER A 80 -27.78 20.76 -16.13
C SER A 80 -28.67 19.98 -15.16
N ASP A 81 -29.98 20.01 -15.40
CA ASP A 81 -30.96 19.20 -14.68
C ASP A 81 -30.82 17.68 -14.96
N TYR A 82 -30.06 17.31 -15.96
CA TYR A 82 -29.89 15.92 -16.37
C TYR A 82 -28.38 15.49 -16.37
N MET A 83 -28.17 14.30 -15.89
CA MET A 83 -26.85 13.65 -15.99
C MET A 83 -26.57 13.26 -17.45
N THR A 84 -25.74 14.03 -18.14
CA THR A 84 -25.29 13.68 -19.49
C THR A 84 -24.08 12.74 -19.43
N GLU A 85 -23.81 12.00 -20.53
CA GLU A 85 -22.62 11.13 -20.62
C GLU A 85 -21.31 11.94 -20.44
N SER A 86 -21.29 13.18 -20.94
CA SER A 86 -20.17 14.09 -20.76
C SER A 86 -19.90 14.41 -19.29
N VAL A 87 -20.95 14.79 -18.53
CA VAL A 87 -20.85 15.09 -17.11
C VAL A 87 -20.45 13.85 -16.32
N ALA A 88 -21.02 12.67 -16.64
CA ALA A 88 -20.64 11.41 -15.99
C ALA A 88 -19.15 11.07 -16.23
N ARG A 89 -18.62 11.30 -17.42
CA ARG A 89 -17.22 11.11 -17.75
C ARG A 89 -16.31 12.06 -16.97
N GLN A 90 -16.68 13.34 -16.90
CA GLN A 90 -15.91 14.34 -16.14
C GLN A 90 -15.87 14.03 -14.65
N ILE A 91 -17.01 13.60 -14.06
CA ILE A 91 -17.05 13.15 -12.66
C ILE A 91 -16.15 11.93 -12.46
N LYS A 92 -16.21 10.94 -13.36
CA LYS A 92 -15.32 9.76 -13.31
C LYS A 92 -13.84 10.15 -13.37
N ASP A 93 -13.48 11.15 -14.18
CA ASP A 93 -12.09 11.63 -14.27
C ASP A 93 -11.67 12.40 -13.01
N LEU A 94 -12.59 13.17 -12.40
CA LEU A 94 -12.34 13.81 -11.10
C LEU A 94 -12.13 12.81 -9.96
N LEU A 95 -12.81 11.66 -10.02
CA LEU A 95 -12.70 10.59 -9.03
C LEU A 95 -11.48 9.68 -9.24
N LYS A 96 -10.79 9.78 -10.37
CA LYS A 96 -9.51 9.11 -10.57
C LYS A 96 -8.48 9.71 -9.62
N THR A 97 -8.27 9.05 -8.49
CA THR A 97 -7.19 9.40 -7.57
C THR A 97 -5.91 8.78 -8.12
N PRO A 98 -4.87 9.57 -8.44
CA PRO A 98 -3.57 9.00 -8.74
C PRO A 98 -3.14 8.13 -7.56
N ASN A 99 -2.70 6.91 -7.83
CA ASN A 99 -2.18 6.05 -6.78
C ASN A 99 -0.84 6.63 -6.28
N ALA A 100 -0.86 7.32 -5.15
CA ALA A 100 0.34 7.91 -4.56
C ALA A 100 1.42 6.85 -4.27
N PHE A 101 0.99 5.61 -3.98
CA PHE A 101 1.89 4.50 -3.68
C PHE A 101 2.42 3.76 -4.92
N ALA A 102 1.98 4.13 -6.14
CA ALA A 102 2.50 3.52 -7.37
C ALA A 102 4.01 3.73 -7.54
N LEU A 103 4.54 4.89 -7.11
CA LEU A 103 5.98 5.14 -7.12
C LEU A 103 6.71 4.29 -6.08
N LEU A 104 6.15 4.20 -4.87
CA LEU A 104 6.73 3.37 -3.81
C LEU A 104 6.77 1.90 -4.23
N LYS A 105 5.71 1.43 -4.89
CA LYS A 105 5.63 0.07 -5.43
C LYS A 105 6.66 -0.16 -6.55
N LYS A 106 6.86 0.81 -7.42
CA LYS A 106 7.76 0.72 -8.57
C LYS A 106 9.24 0.88 -8.18
N ASP A 107 9.54 1.91 -7.40
CA ASP A 107 10.92 2.36 -7.15
C ASP A 107 11.37 2.04 -5.71
N GLY A 108 10.51 1.40 -4.92
CA GLY A 108 10.79 1.04 -3.53
C GLY A 108 11.11 2.25 -2.67
N ILE A 109 11.98 2.05 -1.69
CA ILE A 109 12.40 3.10 -0.74
C ILE A 109 13.11 4.29 -1.40
N HIS A 110 13.61 4.15 -2.64
CA HIS A 110 14.25 5.24 -3.38
C HIS A 110 13.26 6.36 -3.73
N SER A 111 11.95 6.07 -3.74
CA SER A 111 10.90 7.05 -3.97
C SER A 111 10.41 7.73 -2.69
N LEU A 112 10.94 7.36 -1.51
CA LEU A 112 10.54 7.97 -0.24
C LEU A 112 11.05 9.41 -0.15
N PRO A 113 10.18 10.38 0.13
CA PRO A 113 10.61 11.74 0.43
C PRO A 113 11.48 11.77 1.68
N GLU A 114 12.60 12.50 1.61
CA GLU A 114 13.50 12.66 2.74
C GLU A 114 12.85 13.34 3.95
N GLY A 115 13.46 13.14 5.13
CA GLY A 115 13.07 13.73 6.40
C GLY A 115 12.00 12.93 7.12
N GLU A 116 10.99 13.60 7.64
CA GLU A 116 10.00 13.00 8.54
C GLU A 116 9.22 11.82 7.92
N CYS A 117 8.92 11.90 6.61
CA CYS A 117 8.24 10.81 5.91
C CYS A 117 9.07 9.53 5.91
N SER A 118 10.34 9.65 5.60
CA SER A 118 11.31 8.55 5.63
C SER A 118 11.48 7.99 7.05
N SER A 119 11.57 8.87 8.07
CA SER A 119 11.66 8.44 9.47
C SER A 119 10.45 7.60 9.90
N LEU A 120 9.24 8.08 9.61
CA LEU A 120 7.99 7.34 9.90
C LEU A 120 7.94 5.97 9.20
N PHE A 121 8.38 5.92 7.93
CA PHE A 121 8.45 4.65 7.20
C PHE A 121 9.36 3.65 7.93
N TYR A 122 10.56 4.08 8.35
CA TYR A 122 11.48 3.20 9.05
C TYR A 122 11.00 2.80 10.45
N GLU A 123 10.28 3.66 11.16
CA GLU A 123 9.61 3.29 12.40
C GLU A 123 8.61 2.17 12.19
N ILE A 124 7.73 2.31 11.17
CA ILE A 124 6.75 1.29 10.79
C ILE A 124 7.46 0.00 10.40
N LYS A 125 8.46 0.07 9.52
CA LYS A 125 9.24 -1.08 9.06
C LYS A 125 9.91 -1.81 10.22
N ASN A 126 10.56 -1.10 11.13
CA ASN A 126 11.20 -1.69 12.30
C ASN A 126 10.19 -2.37 13.24
N PHE A 127 9.03 -1.76 13.42
CA PHE A 127 7.94 -2.37 14.15
C PHE A 127 7.46 -3.67 13.49
N LEU A 128 7.24 -3.67 12.17
CA LEU A 128 6.85 -4.86 11.42
C LEU A 128 7.91 -5.96 11.51
N ASN A 129 9.18 -5.62 11.37
CA ASN A 129 10.31 -6.55 11.50
C ASN A 129 10.36 -7.22 12.88
N SER A 130 10.09 -6.47 13.96
CA SER A 130 10.03 -7.02 15.33
C SER A 130 8.88 -8.04 15.51
N HIS A 131 7.89 -8.00 14.61
CA HIS A 131 6.77 -8.94 14.55
C HIS A 131 6.90 -9.94 13.38
N LYS A 132 8.13 -10.24 12.96
CA LYS A 132 8.43 -11.22 11.89
C LYS A 132 7.77 -10.92 10.54
N THR A 133 7.44 -9.65 10.29
CA THR A 133 6.86 -9.18 9.02
C THR A 133 7.85 -8.25 8.33
N PHE A 134 8.38 -8.68 7.21
CA PHE A 134 9.41 -7.99 6.44
C PHE A 134 8.82 -7.40 5.17
N VAL A 135 8.93 -6.09 5.03
CA VAL A 135 8.49 -5.35 3.83
C VAL A 135 9.68 -5.18 2.90
N LEU A 136 9.48 -5.51 1.62
CA LEU A 136 10.52 -5.43 0.61
C LEU A 136 10.86 -3.97 0.28
N GLU A 137 12.13 -3.63 0.39
CA GLU A 137 12.61 -2.27 0.10
C GLU A 137 12.65 -1.96 -1.41
N CYS A 138 12.76 -2.98 -2.24
CA CYS A 138 12.72 -2.83 -3.70
C CYS A 138 11.31 -2.52 -4.26
N GLY A 139 10.26 -2.72 -3.46
CA GLY A 139 8.87 -2.50 -3.87
C GLY A 139 8.08 -3.79 -3.98
N GLU A 140 8.31 -4.58 -5.03
CA GLU A 140 7.62 -5.84 -5.30
C GLU A 140 8.59 -7.02 -5.26
N ILE A 141 8.08 -8.21 -4.92
CA ILE A 141 8.88 -9.44 -4.87
C ILE A 141 9.47 -9.79 -6.23
N GLU A 142 8.77 -9.49 -7.30
CA GLU A 142 9.22 -9.72 -8.67
C GLU A 142 10.52 -8.96 -9.02
N GLN A 143 10.79 -7.87 -8.34
CA GLN A 143 12.01 -7.07 -8.54
C GLN A 143 13.27 -7.74 -7.96
N LEU A 144 13.12 -8.73 -7.08
CA LEU A 144 14.24 -9.51 -6.57
C LEU A 144 14.91 -10.37 -7.66
N VAL A 145 14.16 -10.71 -8.71
CA VAL A 145 14.67 -11.50 -9.84
C VAL A 145 14.25 -10.81 -11.14
N SER A 146 15.01 -9.79 -11.52
CA SER A 146 14.71 -8.94 -12.67
C SER A 146 14.69 -9.65 -14.03
N ASP A 147 15.29 -10.85 -14.10
CA ASP A 147 15.38 -11.64 -15.34
C ASP A 147 14.20 -12.59 -15.54
N VAL A 148 13.17 -12.53 -14.69
CA VAL A 148 11.97 -13.34 -14.80
C VAL A 148 10.77 -12.44 -15.03
N ASP A 149 10.20 -12.52 -16.24
CA ASP A 149 9.03 -11.74 -16.62
C ASP A 149 7.74 -12.34 -16.05
N GLY A 150 6.80 -11.47 -15.65
CA GLY A 150 5.46 -11.83 -15.20
C GLY A 150 5.14 -11.34 -13.80
N HIS A 151 3.98 -11.72 -13.30
CA HIS A 151 3.49 -11.40 -11.96
C HIS A 151 2.80 -12.59 -11.32
N GLY A 152 2.77 -12.61 -9.99
CA GLY A 152 2.04 -13.58 -9.19
C GLY A 152 2.52 -15.01 -9.42
N ILE A 153 1.58 -15.96 -9.50
CA ILE A 153 1.88 -17.40 -9.61
C ILE A 153 2.77 -17.73 -10.82
N ASN A 154 2.51 -17.13 -11.97
CA ASN A 154 3.30 -17.38 -13.18
C ASN A 154 4.76 -16.94 -13.03
N TRP A 155 5.01 -15.86 -12.32
CA TRP A 155 6.37 -15.41 -11.99
C TRP A 155 7.05 -16.40 -11.03
N VAL A 156 6.33 -16.85 -10.00
CA VAL A 156 6.84 -17.83 -9.02
C VAL A 156 7.28 -19.12 -9.71
N GLU A 157 6.44 -19.68 -10.60
CA GLU A 157 6.77 -20.89 -11.36
C GLU A 157 8.04 -20.71 -12.18
N LYS A 158 8.15 -19.61 -12.95
CA LYS A 158 9.33 -19.31 -13.76
C LYS A 158 10.58 -19.06 -12.89
N ALA A 159 10.42 -18.42 -11.74
CA ALA A 159 11.53 -18.19 -10.82
C ALA A 159 12.05 -19.51 -10.25
N PHE A 160 11.19 -20.46 -9.89
CA PHE A 160 11.59 -21.79 -9.46
C PHE A 160 12.24 -22.61 -10.58
N GLU A 161 11.77 -22.50 -11.82
CA GLU A 161 12.41 -23.16 -12.97
C GLU A 161 13.83 -22.65 -13.20
N LYS A 162 14.03 -21.35 -13.00
CA LYS A 162 15.35 -20.71 -13.21
C LYS A 162 16.32 -20.94 -12.05
N PHE A 163 15.82 -21.03 -10.83
CA PHE A 163 16.58 -21.23 -9.60
C PHE A 163 16.05 -22.46 -8.84
N PRO A 164 16.25 -23.67 -9.38
CA PRO A 164 15.83 -24.89 -8.70
C PRO A 164 16.56 -25.02 -7.35
N VAL A 165 15.81 -25.34 -6.29
CA VAL A 165 16.29 -25.54 -4.91
C VAL A 165 16.87 -26.96 -4.78
#